data_456e7b76073f125b285f97686d8d05c6
#
_entry.id   456e7b76073f125b285f97686d8d05c6
#
_cell.length_a   1.000
_cell.length_b   1.000
_cell.length_c   1.000
_cell.angle_alpha   90.00
_cell.angle_beta   90.00
_cell.angle_gamma   90.00
#
_symmetry.space_group_name_H-M   'P 1'
#
loop_
_entity.id
_entity.type
_entity.pdbx_description
1 polymer ?
#
loop_
_entity_poly.entity_id
_entity_poly.type
_entity_poly.pdbx_seq_one_letter_code
_entity_poly.pdbx_strand_id
1 'polypeptide(L)'
;IAGIPIDELQEIVFSQANSDEFLYNRIMTKYAPITPCHMIRLKQQVNDIGYHYSDRGGFVDYYHATDYTDALNTLLDENVPLLLEKNYRMEAFELVNCIFYEIGNRDIDDSDGGTSFVADNCYEYWQTILQECNDKEKENMFQWFQDHQENYVIDYLEDYISDFLLNEFHDEELLQKKLHMLDEKIVKFQKENYSGDSYSAYYGMVNNIITRICLMEELSYSKQEIKEYRQKYRNFSEI
;
A
#
# COMPACT_ATOMS: atom_id res chain seq x y z
N ILE A 1 4.38 0.29 40.08
CA ILE A 1 3.18 0.86 39.41
C ILE A 1 1.92 0.47 40.19
N ALA A 2 1.72 -0.78 40.58
CA ALA A 2 0.49 -1.25 41.27
C ALA A 2 0.17 -0.56 42.61
N GLY A 3 1.06 0.22 43.19
CA GLY A 3 0.86 0.95 44.43
C GLY A 3 0.70 2.47 44.27
N ILE A 4 0.69 2.98 43.03
CA ILE A 4 0.51 4.41 42.76
C ILE A 4 -0.99 4.74 42.80
N PRO A 5 -1.45 5.80 43.51
CA PRO A 5 -2.82 6.27 43.43
C PRO A 5 -3.24 6.59 42.00
N ILE A 6 -4.53 6.37 41.68
CA ILE A 6 -5.06 6.58 40.31
C ILE A 6 -4.85 8.03 39.85
N ASP A 7 -5.09 8.99 40.73
CA ASP A 7 -4.95 10.42 40.42
C ASP A 7 -3.51 10.78 40.07
N GLU A 8 -2.54 10.25 40.82
CA GLU A 8 -1.12 10.44 40.53
C GLU A 8 -0.68 9.75 39.22
N LEU A 9 -1.22 8.55 38.95
CA LEU A 9 -1.01 7.85 37.67
C LEU A 9 -1.56 8.66 36.48
N GLN A 10 -2.75 9.27 36.65
CA GLN A 10 -3.34 10.12 35.61
C GLN A 10 -2.49 11.36 35.36
N GLU A 11 -1.96 12.02 36.39
CA GLU A 11 -1.08 13.18 36.27
C GLU A 11 0.22 12.80 35.52
N ILE A 12 0.82 11.65 35.87
CA ILE A 12 2.03 11.15 35.20
C ILE A 12 1.74 10.88 33.71
N VAL A 13 0.66 10.15 33.41
CA VAL A 13 0.30 9.84 32.02
C VAL A 13 0.01 11.10 31.23
N PHE A 14 -0.75 12.05 31.80
CA PHE A 14 -1.06 13.32 31.15
C PHE A 14 0.21 14.16 30.91
N SER A 15 1.09 14.26 31.89
CA SER A 15 2.35 14.96 31.74
C SER A 15 3.24 14.34 30.67
N GLN A 16 3.35 13.01 30.66
CA GLN A 16 4.13 12.29 29.69
C GLN A 16 3.54 12.42 28.28
N ALA A 17 2.24 12.27 28.11
CA ALA A 17 1.58 12.43 26.81
C ALA A 17 1.71 13.84 26.24
N ASN A 18 1.76 14.88 27.09
CA ASN A 18 1.99 16.25 26.62
C ASN A 18 3.42 16.51 26.14
N SER A 19 4.39 15.68 26.53
CA SER A 19 5.80 15.79 26.13
C SER A 19 6.21 14.77 25.06
N ASP A 20 5.38 13.75 24.83
CA ASP A 20 5.61 12.66 23.89
C ASP A 20 4.42 12.54 22.92
N GLU A 21 4.61 13.01 21.71
CA GLU A 21 3.57 13.05 20.70
C GLU A 21 3.15 11.64 20.24
N PHE A 22 4.05 10.65 20.25
CA PHE A 22 3.74 9.26 19.95
C PHE A 22 2.77 8.70 20.97
N LEU A 23 3.06 8.87 22.26
CA LEU A 23 2.20 8.44 23.33
C LEU A 23 0.84 9.17 23.29
N TYR A 24 0.84 10.49 23.00
CA TYR A 24 -0.37 11.27 22.84
C TYR A 24 -1.26 10.71 21.72
N ASN A 25 -0.70 10.53 20.52
CA ASN A 25 -1.44 10.03 19.37
C ASN A 25 -2.01 8.62 19.62
N ARG A 26 -1.23 7.72 20.22
CA ARG A 26 -1.68 6.38 20.61
C ARG A 26 -2.85 6.41 21.59
N ILE A 27 -2.78 7.24 22.63
CA ILE A 27 -3.89 7.43 23.58
C ILE A 27 -5.12 7.98 22.86
N MET A 28 -4.96 8.97 21.99
CA MET A 28 -6.05 9.57 21.24
C MET A 28 -6.66 8.57 20.27
N THR A 29 -5.85 7.80 19.53
CA THR A 29 -6.35 6.75 18.63
C THR A 29 -7.17 5.72 19.39
N LYS A 30 -6.73 5.34 20.59
CA LYS A 30 -7.40 4.30 21.40
C LYS A 30 -8.68 4.78 22.05
N TYR A 31 -8.71 6.00 22.60
CA TYR A 31 -9.77 6.42 23.52
C TYR A 31 -10.66 7.58 23.01
N ALA A 32 -10.20 8.36 22.04
CA ALA A 32 -10.95 9.47 21.47
C ALA A 32 -11.63 9.09 20.14
N PRO A 33 -12.67 9.83 19.71
CA PRO A 33 -13.16 9.73 18.33
C PRO A 33 -12.09 10.17 17.34
N ILE A 34 -11.97 9.43 16.24
CA ILE A 34 -11.05 9.80 15.15
C ILE A 34 -11.61 11.02 14.42
N THR A 35 -10.80 12.05 14.31
CA THR A 35 -11.16 13.30 13.63
C THR A 35 -10.16 13.59 12.52
N PRO A 36 -10.50 14.43 11.53
CA PRO A 36 -9.54 14.87 10.51
C PRO A 36 -8.25 15.45 11.12
N CYS A 37 -8.36 16.18 12.22
CA CYS A 37 -7.20 16.73 12.92
C CYS A 37 -6.31 15.64 13.53
N HIS A 38 -6.90 14.55 13.99
CA HIS A 38 -6.16 13.40 14.51
C HIS A 38 -5.39 12.69 13.37
N MET A 39 -6.05 12.46 12.22
CA MET A 39 -5.40 11.88 11.05
C MET A 39 -4.25 12.74 10.51
N ILE A 40 -4.39 14.08 10.52
CA ILE A 40 -3.30 14.99 10.17
C ILE A 40 -2.09 14.77 11.09
N ARG A 41 -2.31 14.60 12.40
CA ARG A 41 -1.22 14.35 13.36
C ARG A 41 -0.55 12.99 13.14
N LEU A 42 -1.31 11.94 12.88
CA LEU A 42 -0.74 10.62 12.56
C LEU A 42 0.13 10.68 11.30
N LYS A 43 -0.34 11.34 10.25
CA LYS A 43 0.45 11.56 9.03
C LYS A 43 1.68 12.45 9.27
N GLN A 44 1.56 13.46 10.13
CA GLN A 44 2.71 14.27 10.53
C GLN A 44 3.75 13.43 11.25
N GLN A 45 3.33 12.51 12.11
CA GLN A 45 4.21 11.60 12.82
C GLN A 45 5.01 10.69 11.87
N VAL A 46 4.41 10.24 10.75
CA VAL A 46 5.14 9.54 9.67
C VAL A 46 6.29 10.40 9.14
N ASN A 47 5.99 11.66 8.79
CA ASN A 47 7.01 12.59 8.30
C ASN A 47 8.11 12.85 9.37
N ASP A 48 7.70 13.02 10.64
CA ASP A 48 8.62 13.31 11.74
C ASP A 48 9.58 12.14 12.00
N ILE A 49 9.13 10.90 11.83
CA ILE A 49 9.99 9.71 11.82
C ILE A 49 11.04 9.83 10.71
N GLY A 50 10.61 10.12 9.47
CA GLY A 50 11.50 10.31 8.35
C GLY A 50 12.57 11.38 8.60
N TYR A 51 12.18 12.53 9.15
CA TYR A 51 13.12 13.62 9.48
C TYR A 51 14.04 13.28 10.67
N HIS A 52 13.54 12.51 11.64
CA HIS A 52 14.32 12.16 12.83
C HIS A 52 15.53 11.27 12.50
N TYR A 53 15.34 10.33 11.58
CA TYR A 53 16.38 9.35 11.24
C TYR A 53 17.22 9.75 10.01
N SER A 54 16.83 10.80 9.29
CA SER A 54 17.59 11.28 8.14
C SER A 54 18.61 12.37 8.52
N ASP A 55 19.65 12.47 7.73
CA ASP A 55 20.61 13.56 7.78
C ASP A 55 20.01 14.87 7.24
N ARG A 56 20.82 15.94 7.17
CA ARG A 56 20.39 17.25 6.63
C ARG A 56 20.02 17.22 5.14
N GLY A 57 20.45 16.19 4.41
CA GLY A 57 20.15 15.95 3.00
C GLY A 57 18.87 15.12 2.79
N GLY A 58 18.30 14.56 3.86
CA GLY A 58 17.13 13.68 3.80
C GLY A 58 17.49 12.20 3.62
N PHE A 59 18.76 11.83 3.66
CA PHE A 59 19.25 10.46 3.53
C PHE A 59 19.26 9.74 4.89
N VAL A 60 18.72 8.53 4.93
CA VAL A 60 18.81 7.62 6.08
C VAL A 60 19.98 6.67 5.87
N ASP A 61 21.03 6.82 6.67
CA ASP A 61 22.21 5.98 6.57
C ASP A 61 21.99 4.58 7.14
N TYR A 62 22.92 3.66 6.85
CA TYR A 62 22.89 2.28 7.31
C TYR A 62 22.67 2.13 8.82
N TYR A 63 23.27 2.99 9.63
CA TYR A 63 23.20 2.89 11.10
C TYR A 63 21.82 3.26 11.66
N HIS A 64 21.04 4.05 10.92
CA HIS A 64 19.71 4.49 11.31
C HIS A 64 18.59 3.76 10.54
N ALA A 65 18.92 3.00 9.49
CA ALA A 65 17.94 2.36 8.61
C ALA A 65 17.01 1.41 9.38
N THR A 66 17.56 0.53 10.24
CA THR A 66 16.76 -0.40 11.05
C THR A 66 15.84 0.35 12.03
N ASP A 67 16.37 1.33 12.77
CA ASP A 67 15.56 2.10 13.73
C ASP A 67 14.44 2.88 13.04
N TYR A 68 14.70 3.41 11.85
CA TYR A 68 13.71 4.10 11.01
C TYR A 68 12.58 3.16 10.57
N THR A 69 12.91 2.01 10.00
CA THR A 69 11.91 1.05 9.52
C THR A 69 11.12 0.42 10.69
N ASP A 70 11.76 0.16 11.82
CA ASP A 70 11.10 -0.32 13.04
C ASP A 70 10.14 0.73 13.61
N ALA A 71 10.48 2.02 13.56
CA ALA A 71 9.60 3.09 14.01
C ALA A 71 8.34 3.19 13.13
N LEU A 72 8.46 3.04 11.81
CA LEU A 72 7.33 3.01 10.89
C LEU A 72 6.44 1.77 11.10
N ASN A 73 7.04 0.58 11.27
CA ASN A 73 6.31 -0.64 11.59
C ASN A 73 5.57 -0.51 12.94
N THR A 74 6.22 0.05 13.95
CA THR A 74 5.58 0.32 15.25
C THR A 74 4.37 1.23 15.09
N LEU A 75 4.46 2.27 14.26
CA LEU A 75 3.34 3.18 13.99
C LEU A 75 2.17 2.46 13.29
N LEU A 76 2.45 1.58 12.33
CA LEU A 76 1.46 0.72 11.69
C LEU A 76 0.74 -0.15 12.74
N ASP A 77 1.51 -0.96 13.48
CA ASP A 77 1.00 -1.97 14.39
C ASP A 77 0.23 -1.38 15.58
N GLU A 78 0.59 -0.20 16.02
CA GLU A 78 -0.08 0.46 17.14
C GLU A 78 -1.37 1.20 16.75
N ASN A 79 -1.49 1.67 15.49
CA ASN A 79 -2.61 2.54 15.11
C ASN A 79 -3.60 1.88 14.14
N VAL A 80 -3.14 1.12 13.14
CA VAL A 80 -4.05 0.53 12.14
C VAL A 80 -5.08 -0.40 12.79
N PRO A 81 -4.72 -1.36 13.68
CA PRO A 81 -5.71 -2.19 14.34
C PRO A 81 -6.74 -1.40 15.17
N LEU A 82 -6.30 -0.33 15.85
CA LEU A 82 -7.19 0.52 16.63
C LEU A 82 -8.19 1.30 15.76
N LEU A 83 -7.77 1.74 14.58
CA LEU A 83 -8.65 2.37 13.60
C LEU A 83 -9.70 1.37 13.09
N LEU A 84 -9.28 0.14 12.78
CA LEU A 84 -10.16 -0.93 12.31
C LEU A 84 -11.17 -1.35 13.40
N GLU A 85 -10.75 -1.55 14.64
CA GLU A 85 -11.63 -1.83 15.78
C GLU A 85 -12.75 -0.79 15.94
N LYS A 86 -12.49 0.45 15.54
CA LYS A 86 -13.44 1.56 15.58
C LYS A 86 -14.22 1.76 14.27
N ASN A 87 -14.03 0.90 13.28
CA ASN A 87 -14.61 0.97 11.93
C ASN A 87 -14.18 2.19 11.10
N TYR A 88 -12.99 2.76 11.34
CA TYR A 88 -12.36 3.81 10.54
C TYR A 88 -11.45 3.20 9.46
N ARG A 89 -12.04 2.39 8.54
CA ARG A 89 -11.30 1.62 7.53
C ARG A 89 -10.56 2.50 6.53
N MET A 90 -11.21 3.57 6.06
CA MET A 90 -10.60 4.46 5.07
C MET A 90 -9.49 5.32 5.70
N GLU A 91 -9.63 5.70 6.96
CA GLU A 91 -8.57 6.36 7.73
C GLU A 91 -7.38 5.42 7.98
N ALA A 92 -7.64 4.14 8.24
CA ALA A 92 -6.60 3.11 8.33
C ALA A 92 -5.87 2.97 6.98
N PHE A 93 -6.61 2.89 5.88
CA PHE A 93 -6.05 2.86 4.52
C PHE A 93 -5.20 4.09 4.21
N GLU A 94 -5.66 5.28 4.57
CA GLU A 94 -4.89 6.52 4.40
C GLU A 94 -3.57 6.53 5.20
N LEU A 95 -3.57 5.96 6.42
CA LEU A 95 -2.35 5.88 7.23
C LEU A 95 -1.35 4.90 6.62
N VAL A 96 -1.81 3.70 6.20
CA VAL A 96 -0.96 2.72 5.51
C VAL A 96 -0.34 3.32 4.24
N ASN A 97 -1.15 4.00 3.42
CA ASN A 97 -0.66 4.66 2.20
C ASN A 97 0.36 5.76 2.49
N CYS A 98 0.18 6.51 3.58
CA CYS A 98 1.13 7.54 3.99
C CYS A 98 2.50 6.92 4.36
N ILE A 99 2.50 5.81 5.08
CA ILE A 99 3.72 5.10 5.46
C ILE A 99 4.38 4.46 4.23
N PHE A 100 3.59 3.82 3.38
CA PHE A 100 4.09 3.25 2.12
C PHE A 100 4.72 4.31 1.22
N TYR A 101 4.10 5.49 1.11
CA TYR A 101 4.66 6.62 0.37
C TYR A 101 5.97 7.11 0.99
N GLU A 102 6.04 7.20 2.32
CA GLU A 102 7.24 7.65 3.03
C GLU A 102 8.42 6.74 2.74
N ILE A 103 8.27 5.41 2.90
CA ILE A 103 9.37 4.46 2.62
C ILE A 103 9.74 4.41 1.14
N GLY A 104 8.75 4.60 0.26
CA GLY A 104 8.95 4.52 -1.19
C GLY A 104 9.58 5.78 -1.80
N ASN A 105 9.71 6.87 -1.05
CA ASN A 105 10.30 8.12 -1.51
C ASN A 105 11.45 8.61 -0.62
N ARG A 106 11.80 7.85 0.41
CA ARG A 106 12.94 8.16 1.28
C ARG A 106 14.22 7.61 0.69
N ASP A 107 15.23 8.48 0.57
CA ASP A 107 16.58 8.04 0.21
C ASP A 107 17.23 7.35 1.43
N ILE A 108 17.50 6.04 1.31
CA ILE A 108 17.90 5.17 2.41
C ILE A 108 18.96 4.14 1.97
N ASP A 109 19.93 3.88 2.83
CA ASP A 109 20.81 2.70 2.71
C ASP A 109 20.08 1.46 3.25
N ASP A 110 19.34 0.78 2.39
CA ASP A 110 18.52 -0.39 2.73
C ASP A 110 19.25 -1.72 2.55
N SER A 111 20.52 -1.77 2.87
CA SER A 111 21.35 -2.99 2.73
C SER A 111 20.81 -4.20 3.50
N ASP A 112 20.00 -3.98 4.54
CA ASP A 112 19.38 -5.02 5.36
C ASP A 112 17.92 -5.36 4.97
N GLY A 113 17.34 -4.69 3.96
CA GLY A 113 16.01 -4.99 3.42
C GLY A 113 14.83 -4.52 4.29
N GLY A 114 15.06 -3.56 5.19
CA GLY A 114 14.02 -3.03 6.09
C GLY A 114 12.86 -2.37 5.36
N THR A 115 13.11 -1.71 4.23
CA THR A 115 12.09 -1.07 3.38
C THR A 115 11.10 -2.10 2.86
N SER A 116 11.58 -3.24 2.34
CA SER A 116 10.71 -4.32 1.87
C SER A 116 9.87 -4.90 3.01
N PHE A 117 10.44 -5.02 4.22
CA PHE A 117 9.68 -5.50 5.38
C PHE A 117 8.52 -4.56 5.76
N VAL A 118 8.73 -3.23 5.72
CA VAL A 118 7.64 -2.26 5.93
C VAL A 118 6.61 -2.36 4.80
N ALA A 119 7.04 -2.53 3.55
CA ALA A 119 6.15 -2.69 2.41
C ALA A 119 5.29 -3.95 2.51
N ASP A 120 5.87 -5.09 2.93
CA ASP A 120 5.15 -6.33 3.19
C ASP A 120 4.06 -6.13 4.26
N ASN A 121 4.38 -5.45 5.37
CA ASN A 121 3.41 -5.11 6.41
C ASN A 121 2.29 -4.19 5.89
N CYS A 122 2.63 -3.19 5.05
CA CYS A 122 1.62 -2.36 4.40
C CYS A 122 0.67 -3.19 3.52
N TYR A 123 1.22 -4.15 2.77
CA TYR A 123 0.43 -5.05 1.92
C TYR A 123 -0.54 -5.91 2.76
N GLU A 124 -0.08 -6.48 3.87
CA GLU A 124 -0.92 -7.27 4.78
C GLU A 124 -2.04 -6.42 5.40
N TYR A 125 -1.75 -5.16 5.77
CA TYR A 125 -2.77 -4.24 6.25
C TYR A 125 -3.76 -3.83 5.16
N TRP A 126 -3.33 -3.63 3.92
CA TRP A 126 -4.26 -3.40 2.81
C TRP A 126 -5.22 -4.57 2.61
N GLN A 127 -4.72 -5.82 2.68
CA GLN A 127 -5.57 -7.02 2.61
C GLN A 127 -6.59 -7.06 3.76
N THR A 128 -6.12 -6.81 4.98
CA THR A 128 -6.99 -6.79 6.18
C THR A 128 -8.09 -5.73 6.05
N ILE A 129 -7.73 -4.52 5.61
CA ILE A 129 -8.68 -3.43 5.38
C ILE A 129 -9.69 -3.81 4.30
N LEU A 130 -9.22 -4.34 3.17
CA LEU A 130 -10.07 -4.73 2.04
C LEU A 130 -11.12 -5.77 2.44
N GLN A 131 -10.77 -6.74 3.30
CA GLN A 131 -11.68 -7.76 3.79
C GLN A 131 -12.82 -7.20 4.65
N GLU A 132 -12.59 -6.07 5.33
CA GLU A 132 -13.59 -5.41 6.17
C GLU A 132 -14.42 -4.36 5.42
N CYS A 133 -13.98 -3.93 4.23
CA CYS A 133 -14.58 -2.86 3.44
C CYS A 133 -15.95 -3.27 2.85
N ASN A 134 -16.89 -2.31 2.83
CA ASN A 134 -18.09 -2.41 2.01
C ASN A 134 -17.77 -2.11 0.53
N ASP A 135 -18.74 -2.37 -0.37
CA ASP A 135 -18.54 -2.26 -1.81
C ASP A 135 -18.03 -0.86 -2.25
N LYS A 136 -18.54 0.21 -1.64
CA LYS A 136 -18.10 1.58 -1.94
C LYS A 136 -16.67 1.84 -1.46
N GLU A 137 -16.31 1.34 -0.29
CA GLU A 137 -14.95 1.46 0.25
C GLU A 137 -13.96 0.66 -0.61
N LYS A 138 -14.33 -0.55 -1.04
CA LYS A 138 -13.55 -1.37 -2.00
C LYS A 138 -13.34 -0.64 -3.32
N GLU A 139 -14.39 -0.01 -3.86
CA GLU A 139 -14.27 0.78 -5.08
C GLU A 139 -13.32 1.98 -4.91
N ASN A 140 -13.38 2.66 -3.76
CA ASN A 140 -12.44 3.75 -3.46
C ASN A 140 -10.99 3.25 -3.36
N MET A 141 -10.76 2.09 -2.70
CA MET A 141 -9.44 1.47 -2.65
C MET A 141 -8.96 1.08 -4.06
N PHE A 142 -9.81 0.40 -4.85
CA PHE A 142 -9.48 0.03 -6.22
C PHE A 142 -9.08 1.24 -7.07
N GLN A 143 -9.86 2.32 -7.00
CA GLN A 143 -9.55 3.56 -7.72
C GLN A 143 -8.21 4.15 -7.28
N TRP A 144 -7.93 4.14 -5.96
CA TRP A 144 -6.65 4.62 -5.46
C TRP A 144 -5.48 3.81 -6.03
N PHE A 145 -5.54 2.47 -6.01
CA PHE A 145 -4.50 1.62 -6.59
C PHE A 145 -4.37 1.83 -8.11
N GLN A 146 -5.47 2.02 -8.81
CA GLN A 146 -5.46 2.31 -10.24
C GLN A 146 -4.75 3.64 -10.57
N ASP A 147 -4.97 4.67 -9.76
CA ASP A 147 -4.42 6.01 -9.98
C ASP A 147 -2.92 6.11 -9.60
N HIS A 148 -2.40 5.17 -8.79
CA HIS A 148 -1.05 5.24 -8.23
C HIS A 148 -0.10 4.14 -8.76
N GLN A 149 -0.40 3.49 -9.88
CA GLN A 149 0.43 2.43 -10.45
C GLN A 149 1.79 2.89 -10.96
N GLU A 150 1.95 4.16 -11.29
CA GLU A 150 3.16 4.70 -11.90
C GLU A 150 3.59 5.99 -11.19
N ASN A 151 4.89 6.16 -10.94
CA ASN A 151 5.50 7.37 -10.37
C ASN A 151 5.00 7.77 -8.96
N TYR A 152 4.45 6.83 -8.19
CA TYR A 152 4.03 7.10 -6.82
C TYR A 152 5.16 6.86 -5.82
N VAL A 153 5.91 5.79 -6.03
CA VAL A 153 7.07 5.37 -5.23
C VAL A 153 8.22 4.93 -6.14
N ILE A 154 9.35 4.53 -5.56
CA ILE A 154 10.49 3.99 -6.33
C ILE A 154 10.16 2.65 -6.98
N ASP A 155 10.84 2.35 -8.10
CA ASP A 155 10.54 1.28 -9.06
C ASP A 155 10.13 -0.06 -8.44
N TYR A 156 10.94 -0.65 -7.54
CA TYR A 156 10.66 -1.98 -6.99
C TYR A 156 9.47 -2.00 -6.00
N LEU A 157 9.08 -0.86 -5.45
CA LEU A 157 7.88 -0.75 -4.61
C LEU A 157 6.62 -0.48 -5.44
N GLU A 158 6.72 0.00 -6.68
CA GLU A 158 5.57 0.10 -7.59
C GLU A 158 4.93 -1.26 -7.86
N ASP A 159 5.72 -2.33 -7.83
CA ASP A 159 5.21 -3.70 -8.00
C ASP A 159 4.18 -4.06 -6.92
N TYR A 160 4.34 -3.63 -5.67
CA TYR A 160 3.35 -3.86 -4.58
C TYR A 160 1.97 -3.28 -4.91
N ILE A 161 1.94 -2.07 -5.50
CA ILE A 161 0.69 -1.40 -5.90
C ILE A 161 0.03 -2.18 -7.05
N SER A 162 0.83 -2.54 -8.06
CA SER A 162 0.35 -3.27 -9.23
C SER A 162 -0.13 -4.68 -8.87
N ASP A 163 0.62 -5.38 -8.02
CA ASP A 163 0.28 -6.72 -7.55
C ASP A 163 -0.99 -6.70 -6.70
N PHE A 164 -1.14 -5.75 -5.78
CA PHE A 164 -2.35 -5.61 -4.99
C PHE A 164 -3.57 -5.37 -5.88
N LEU A 165 -3.47 -4.43 -6.82
CA LEU A 165 -4.55 -4.11 -7.75
C LEU A 165 -4.97 -5.34 -8.56
N LEU A 166 -4.03 -6.13 -9.04
CA LEU A 166 -4.33 -7.27 -9.91
C LEU A 166 -4.80 -8.51 -9.14
N ASN A 167 -4.28 -8.73 -7.93
CA ASN A 167 -4.44 -10.00 -7.24
C ASN A 167 -5.51 -9.99 -6.14
N GLU A 168 -5.90 -8.81 -5.57
CA GLU A 168 -6.70 -8.79 -4.33
C GLU A 168 -8.18 -8.45 -4.52
N PHE A 169 -8.57 -7.81 -5.60
CA PHE A 169 -9.96 -7.45 -5.86
C PHE A 169 -10.67 -8.52 -6.69
N HIS A 170 -11.63 -9.26 -6.07
CA HIS A 170 -12.31 -10.41 -6.69
C HIS A 170 -13.80 -10.18 -6.98
N ASP A 171 -14.34 -9.01 -6.65
CA ASP A 171 -15.73 -8.66 -6.96
C ASP A 171 -15.91 -8.56 -8.49
N GLU A 172 -16.99 -9.13 -9.04
CA GLU A 172 -17.22 -9.25 -10.50
C GLU A 172 -17.09 -7.91 -11.24
N GLU A 173 -17.63 -6.82 -10.67
CA GLU A 173 -17.52 -5.48 -11.24
C GLU A 173 -16.07 -4.99 -11.30
N LEU A 174 -15.27 -5.27 -10.27
CA LEU A 174 -13.86 -4.88 -10.21
C LEU A 174 -13.00 -5.75 -11.13
N LEU A 175 -13.31 -7.04 -11.26
CA LEU A 175 -12.68 -7.92 -12.26
C LEU A 175 -12.93 -7.43 -13.70
N GLN A 176 -14.14 -6.95 -14.01
CA GLN A 176 -14.42 -6.36 -15.32
C GLN A 176 -13.64 -5.06 -15.55
N LYS A 177 -13.46 -4.23 -14.53
CA LYS A 177 -12.60 -3.04 -14.58
C LYS A 177 -11.13 -3.40 -14.83
N LYS A 178 -10.61 -4.44 -14.17
CA LYS A 178 -9.25 -4.98 -14.42
C LYS A 178 -9.09 -5.44 -15.87
N LEU A 179 -10.07 -6.19 -16.42
CA LEU A 179 -10.03 -6.60 -17.83
C LEU A 179 -9.92 -5.40 -18.78
N HIS A 180 -10.75 -4.38 -18.55
CA HIS A 180 -10.74 -3.17 -19.38
C HIS A 180 -9.40 -2.45 -19.29
N MET A 181 -8.85 -2.27 -18.10
CA MET A 181 -7.54 -1.67 -17.87
C MET A 181 -6.42 -2.43 -18.60
N LEU A 182 -6.42 -3.77 -18.55
CA LEU A 182 -5.43 -4.59 -19.25
C LEU A 182 -5.60 -4.48 -20.76
N ASP A 183 -6.83 -4.44 -21.28
CA ASP A 183 -7.10 -4.22 -22.70
C ASP A 183 -6.55 -2.87 -23.19
N GLU A 184 -6.72 -1.80 -22.41
CA GLU A 184 -6.15 -0.48 -22.73
C GLU A 184 -4.62 -0.50 -22.74
N LYS A 185 -3.98 -1.13 -21.74
CA LYS A 185 -2.52 -1.30 -21.69
C LYS A 185 -1.99 -2.07 -22.89
N ILE A 186 -2.64 -3.18 -23.25
CA ILE A 186 -2.26 -4.00 -24.41
C ILE A 186 -2.42 -3.21 -25.73
N VAL A 187 -3.52 -2.47 -25.90
CA VAL A 187 -3.76 -1.63 -27.09
C VAL A 187 -2.76 -0.47 -27.18
N LYS A 188 -2.46 0.18 -26.05
CA LYS A 188 -1.44 1.24 -25.99
C LYS A 188 -0.08 0.70 -26.43
N PHE A 189 0.35 -0.43 -25.87
CA PHE A 189 1.59 -1.08 -26.23
C PHE A 189 1.67 -1.40 -27.74
N GLN A 190 0.59 -1.97 -28.32
CA GLN A 190 0.54 -2.30 -29.75
C GLN A 190 0.67 -1.07 -30.65
N LYS A 191 0.20 0.10 -30.21
CA LYS A 191 0.28 1.36 -30.98
C LYS A 191 1.67 2.02 -30.90
N GLU A 192 2.30 1.94 -29.73
CA GLU A 192 3.53 2.69 -29.45
C GLU A 192 4.81 1.93 -29.85
N ASN A 193 4.78 0.60 -29.92
CA ASN A 193 5.98 -0.20 -29.96
C ASN A 193 5.95 -1.36 -30.96
N TYR A 194 6.09 -1.08 -32.22
CA TYR A 194 6.63 -2.09 -33.14
C TYR A 194 8.05 -1.77 -33.64
N SER A 195 8.80 -0.91 -32.96
CA SER A 195 10.26 -0.84 -33.10
C SER A 195 10.89 -1.65 -31.98
N GLY A 196 11.08 -2.94 -32.20
CA GLY A 196 11.42 -4.05 -31.32
C GLY A 196 12.64 -3.97 -30.39
N ASP A 197 12.90 -2.90 -29.69
CA ASP A 197 14.16 -2.70 -28.95
C ASP A 197 14.07 -2.75 -27.42
N SER A 198 12.87 -2.97 -26.83
CA SER A 198 12.78 -3.11 -25.37
C SER A 198 12.30 -4.49 -24.95
N TYR A 199 13.22 -5.32 -24.46
CA TYR A 199 12.95 -6.62 -23.84
C TYR A 199 11.93 -6.52 -22.68
N SER A 200 12.07 -5.48 -21.85
CA SER A 200 11.15 -5.19 -20.73
C SER A 200 9.72 -4.94 -21.21
N ALA A 201 9.54 -4.14 -22.26
CA ALA A 201 8.22 -3.84 -22.82
C ALA A 201 7.53 -5.08 -23.41
N TYR A 202 8.30 -6.00 -24.05
CA TYR A 202 7.79 -7.27 -24.53
C TYR A 202 7.24 -8.13 -23.39
N TYR A 203 8.02 -8.31 -22.31
CA TYR A 203 7.59 -9.10 -21.16
C TYR A 203 6.42 -8.47 -20.43
N GLY A 204 6.40 -7.14 -20.28
CA GLY A 204 5.25 -6.41 -19.72
C GLY A 204 3.97 -6.68 -20.51
N MET A 205 4.04 -6.70 -21.85
CA MET A 205 2.88 -7.05 -22.67
C MET A 205 2.46 -8.51 -22.49
N VAL A 206 3.40 -9.45 -22.49
CA VAL A 206 3.14 -10.88 -22.28
C VAL A 206 2.44 -11.08 -20.94
N ASN A 207 2.94 -10.47 -19.86
CA ASN A 207 2.35 -10.55 -18.54
C ASN A 207 0.92 -9.99 -18.53
N ASN A 208 0.66 -8.85 -19.16
CA ASN A 208 -0.69 -8.29 -19.25
C ASN A 208 -1.67 -9.23 -19.97
N ILE A 209 -1.21 -9.92 -21.03
CA ILE A 209 -2.03 -10.90 -21.77
C ILE A 209 -2.31 -12.13 -20.90
N ILE A 210 -1.30 -12.67 -20.20
CA ILE A 210 -1.44 -13.82 -19.31
C ILE A 210 -2.39 -13.47 -18.16
N THR A 211 -2.19 -12.34 -17.49
CA THR A 211 -3.07 -11.88 -16.40
C THR A 211 -4.51 -11.72 -16.89
N ARG A 212 -4.70 -11.17 -18.10
CA ARG A 212 -6.03 -11.07 -18.67
C ARG A 212 -6.68 -12.42 -18.93
N ILE A 213 -5.93 -13.43 -19.35
CA ILE A 213 -6.44 -14.79 -19.51
C ILE A 213 -6.86 -15.37 -18.15
N CYS A 214 -6.07 -15.18 -17.09
CA CYS A 214 -6.44 -15.60 -15.74
C CYS A 214 -7.73 -14.93 -15.26
N LEU A 215 -7.90 -13.64 -15.51
CA LEU A 215 -9.15 -12.92 -15.18
C LEU A 215 -10.36 -13.43 -15.99
N MET A 216 -10.19 -13.83 -17.26
CA MET A 216 -11.25 -14.46 -18.04
C MET A 216 -11.65 -15.82 -17.43
N GLU A 217 -10.69 -16.60 -16.93
CA GLU A 217 -10.96 -17.86 -16.24
C GLU A 217 -11.72 -17.60 -14.91
N GLU A 218 -11.33 -16.64 -14.13
CA GLU A 218 -11.98 -16.23 -12.88
C GLU A 218 -13.43 -15.76 -13.12
N LEU A 219 -13.65 -14.97 -14.16
CA LEU A 219 -14.97 -14.53 -14.60
C LEU A 219 -15.79 -15.60 -15.33
N SER A 220 -15.29 -16.85 -15.37
CA SER A 220 -15.98 -17.98 -15.96
C SER A 220 -16.30 -17.84 -17.46
N TYR A 221 -15.44 -17.18 -18.22
CA TYR A 221 -15.53 -17.16 -19.70
C TYR A 221 -15.48 -18.59 -20.26
N SER A 222 -16.15 -18.85 -21.38
CA SER A 222 -16.13 -20.16 -22.00
C SER A 222 -14.72 -20.54 -22.49
N LYS A 223 -14.42 -21.85 -22.47
CA LYS A 223 -13.15 -22.37 -23.02
C LYS A 223 -12.92 -21.94 -24.48
N GLN A 224 -13.99 -21.71 -25.24
CA GLN A 224 -13.90 -21.27 -26.62
C GLN A 224 -13.44 -19.81 -26.70
N GLU A 225 -14.00 -18.90 -25.89
CA GLU A 225 -13.59 -17.48 -25.84
C GLU A 225 -12.13 -17.34 -25.40
N ILE A 226 -11.71 -18.08 -24.36
CA ILE A 226 -10.32 -18.08 -23.90
C ILE A 226 -9.39 -18.61 -25.00
N LYS A 227 -9.75 -19.66 -25.69
CA LYS A 227 -8.99 -20.20 -26.80
C LYS A 227 -8.86 -19.22 -27.95
N GLU A 228 -9.92 -18.53 -28.31
CA GLU A 228 -9.92 -17.48 -29.36
C GLU A 228 -9.00 -16.32 -28.96
N TYR A 229 -9.07 -15.90 -27.70
CA TYR A 229 -8.19 -14.87 -27.19
C TYR A 229 -6.70 -15.29 -27.23
N ARG A 230 -6.36 -16.50 -26.78
CA ARG A 230 -4.99 -17.05 -26.91
C ARG A 230 -4.51 -17.11 -28.37
N GLN A 231 -5.38 -17.53 -29.30
CA GLN A 231 -5.05 -17.57 -30.72
C GLN A 231 -4.72 -16.21 -31.32
N LYS A 232 -5.37 -15.14 -30.86
CA LYS A 232 -5.07 -13.76 -31.27
C LYS A 232 -3.62 -13.35 -30.96
N TYR A 233 -3.06 -13.88 -29.88
CA TYR A 233 -1.72 -13.53 -29.38
C TYR A 233 -0.69 -14.67 -29.51
N ARG A 234 -0.96 -15.69 -30.33
CA ARG A 234 -0.12 -16.88 -30.53
C ARG A 234 1.32 -16.61 -30.99
N ASN A 235 1.61 -15.39 -31.44
CA ASN A 235 2.95 -14.99 -31.86
C ASN A 235 3.89 -14.71 -30.67
N PHE A 236 3.37 -14.64 -29.46
CA PHE A 236 4.12 -14.57 -28.23
C PHE A 236 4.30 -15.99 -27.71
N SER A 237 5.55 -16.43 -27.56
CA SER A 237 5.91 -17.85 -27.32
C SER A 237 5.42 -18.39 -25.99
N GLU A 238 5.08 -17.51 -25.03
CA GLU A 238 4.67 -17.83 -23.66
C GLU A 238 3.12 -17.95 -23.52
N ILE A 239 2.32 -17.63 -24.55
CA ILE A 239 0.86 -17.62 -24.55
C ILE A 239 0.28 -18.84 -25.28
#